data_7b92bbb875d2a458b4f711619b82776d
#
_entry.id   7b92bbb875d2a458b4f711619b82776d
#
_cell.length_a   1.000
_cell.length_b   1.000
_cell.length_c   1.000
_cell.angle_alpha   90.00
_cell.angle_beta   90.00
_cell.angle_gamma   90.00
#
_symmetry.space_group_name_H-M   'P 1'
#
loop_
_entity.id
_entity.type
_entity.pdbx_description
1 polymer ?
#
loop_
_entity_poly.entity_id
_entity_poly.type
_entity_poly.pdbx_seq_one_letter_code
_entity_poly.pdbx_strand_id
1 'polypeptide(L)'
;MTTHTKNHPCRAKARPYIHPAIRYNKRRMAESFRSRMMRWAFNFFPAFRGTGGRVTYIAEDWSEVRIRLPLNWRTRNYVGTIYGGSMYGAVDPFYMVMLIRRLGPEYIVWDKSATVRFQKPGRGTLTARFTVGDEELRAIAQALETGARSVDRTYQVELKDETGVVCATVEKVVYIRRKEAPEKSLRDE
;
A
#
# COMPACT_ATOMS: atom_id res chain seq x y z
N MET A 1 27.01 -50.57 34.95
CA MET A 1 26.57 -49.18 34.96
C MET A 1 26.78 -48.63 33.53
N THR A 2 25.74 -48.63 32.71
CA THR A 2 25.79 -48.27 31.31
C THR A 2 24.91 -47.01 31.13
N THR A 3 25.53 -45.86 30.86
CA THR A 3 24.86 -44.58 30.64
C THR A 3 24.44 -44.47 29.20
N HIS A 4 23.11 -44.48 28.95
CA HIS A 4 22.50 -44.16 27.66
C HIS A 4 22.47 -42.65 27.45
N THR A 5 23.31 -42.16 26.53
CA THR A 5 23.22 -40.81 25.98
C THR A 5 22.12 -40.77 24.94
N LYS A 6 21.03 -40.05 25.21
CA LYS A 6 19.95 -39.77 24.24
C LYS A 6 20.41 -38.69 23.27
N ASN A 7 20.65 -39.07 22.00
CA ASN A 7 20.82 -38.15 20.90
C ASN A 7 19.48 -37.50 20.57
N HIS A 8 19.40 -36.16 20.77
CA HIS A 8 18.29 -35.35 20.24
C HIS A 8 18.57 -35.06 18.74
N PRO A 9 17.61 -35.32 17.85
CA PRO A 9 17.77 -34.96 16.45
C PRO A 9 17.75 -33.44 16.30
N CYS A 10 18.77 -32.93 15.63
CA CYS A 10 18.92 -31.55 15.22
C CYS A 10 17.69 -31.10 14.41
N ARG A 11 16.88 -30.19 14.96
CA ARG A 11 15.73 -29.57 14.27
C ARG A 11 16.28 -28.77 13.08
N ALA A 12 16.15 -29.27 11.88
CA ALA A 12 16.44 -28.56 10.66
C ALA A 12 15.60 -27.26 10.65
N LYS A 13 16.27 -26.11 10.63
CA LYS A 13 15.62 -24.82 10.44
C LYS A 13 14.91 -24.83 9.09
N ALA A 14 13.59 -24.86 9.08
CA ALA A 14 12.78 -24.73 7.88
C ALA A 14 13.16 -23.41 7.19
N ARG A 15 13.58 -23.48 5.94
CA ARG A 15 13.81 -22.29 5.12
C ARG A 15 12.48 -21.58 4.95
N PRO A 16 12.42 -20.24 5.14
CA PRO A 16 11.18 -19.51 4.95
C PRO A 16 10.71 -19.70 3.50
N TYR A 17 9.48 -20.15 3.33
CA TYR A 17 8.83 -20.29 2.02
C TYR A 17 8.64 -18.87 1.45
N ILE A 18 9.47 -18.48 0.49
CA ILE A 18 9.30 -17.23 -0.27
C ILE A 18 8.33 -17.55 -1.39
N HIS A 19 7.10 -17.01 -1.29
CA HIS A 19 6.10 -17.14 -2.35
C HIS A 19 6.69 -16.71 -3.69
N PRO A 20 6.61 -17.52 -4.77
CA PRO A 20 7.25 -17.25 -6.07
C PRO A 20 6.78 -15.94 -6.74
N ALA A 21 5.69 -15.33 -6.27
CA ALA A 21 5.21 -14.02 -6.74
C ALA A 21 6.03 -12.82 -6.21
N ILE A 22 6.82 -12.99 -5.14
CA ILE A 22 7.71 -11.93 -4.63
C ILE A 22 9.03 -11.98 -5.41
N ARG A 23 8.98 -11.62 -6.70
CA ARG A 23 10.20 -11.53 -7.51
C ARG A 23 10.95 -10.25 -7.18
N TYR A 24 12.14 -10.40 -6.61
CA TYR A 24 13.12 -9.32 -6.46
C TYR A 24 13.55 -8.82 -7.85
N ASN A 25 13.09 -7.65 -8.28
CA ASN A 25 13.49 -7.06 -9.55
C ASN A 25 14.34 -5.80 -9.34
N LYS A 26 15.61 -5.84 -9.73
CA LYS A 26 16.56 -4.73 -9.67
C LYS A 26 16.22 -3.53 -10.59
N ARG A 27 15.22 -3.65 -11.48
CA ARG A 27 14.76 -2.57 -12.40
C ARG A 27 13.67 -1.67 -11.80
N ARG A 28 13.84 -1.22 -10.56
CA ARG A 28 12.82 -0.54 -9.74
C ARG A 28 12.43 0.88 -10.15
N MET A 29 13.03 1.49 -11.18
CA MET A 29 12.90 2.94 -11.41
C MET A 29 12.26 3.33 -12.76
N ALA A 30 11.89 2.40 -13.61
CA ALA A 30 11.25 2.72 -14.88
C ALA A 30 9.72 2.48 -14.79
N GLU A 31 8.94 3.42 -15.31
CA GLU A 31 7.50 3.23 -15.51
C GLU A 31 7.29 2.36 -16.76
N SER A 32 6.73 1.16 -16.59
CA SER A 32 6.41 0.25 -17.70
C SER A 32 5.18 0.75 -18.48
N PHE A 33 4.96 0.18 -19.68
CA PHE A 33 3.74 0.48 -20.45
C PHE A 33 2.47 0.15 -19.64
N ARG A 34 2.48 -0.97 -18.90
CA ARG A 34 1.35 -1.36 -18.03
C ARG A 34 1.11 -0.34 -16.91
N SER A 35 2.17 0.12 -16.25
CA SER A 35 2.07 1.16 -15.21
C SER A 35 1.52 2.46 -15.77
N ARG A 36 1.93 2.85 -16.99
CA ARG A 36 1.39 4.02 -17.68
C ARG A 36 -0.10 3.88 -17.97
N MET A 37 -0.54 2.71 -18.46
CA MET A 37 -1.97 2.44 -18.65
C MET A 37 -2.74 2.53 -17.33
N MET A 38 -2.23 1.94 -16.25
CA MET A 38 -2.87 2.02 -14.93
C MET A 38 -2.94 3.45 -14.42
N ARG A 39 -1.87 4.24 -14.61
CA ARG A 39 -1.86 5.67 -14.28
C ARG A 39 -2.95 6.43 -15.01
N TRP A 40 -3.14 6.16 -16.31
CA TRP A 40 -4.25 6.74 -17.09
C TRP A 40 -5.60 6.29 -16.53
N ALA A 41 -5.79 5.00 -16.27
CA ALA A 41 -7.03 4.47 -15.70
C ALA A 41 -7.39 5.16 -14.38
N PHE A 42 -6.44 5.32 -13.44
CA PHE A 42 -6.64 6.08 -12.21
C PHE A 42 -7.06 7.52 -12.47
N ASN A 43 -6.37 8.22 -13.38
CA ASN A 43 -6.63 9.62 -13.67
C ASN A 43 -7.99 9.84 -14.34
N PHE A 44 -8.55 8.84 -14.99
CA PHE A 44 -9.88 8.87 -15.60
C PHE A 44 -10.97 8.29 -14.70
N PHE A 45 -10.60 7.49 -13.69
CA PHE A 45 -11.58 6.90 -12.79
C PHE A 45 -12.36 8.00 -12.04
N PRO A 46 -13.71 8.04 -12.17
CA PRO A 46 -14.51 9.19 -11.74
C PRO A 46 -14.32 9.57 -10.27
N ALA A 47 -14.30 8.59 -9.37
CA ALA A 47 -14.14 8.83 -7.93
C ALA A 47 -12.80 9.51 -7.62
N PHE A 48 -11.68 8.99 -8.17
CA PHE A 48 -10.37 9.58 -7.96
C PHE A 48 -10.23 10.94 -8.67
N ARG A 49 -10.72 11.04 -9.91
CA ARG A 49 -10.72 12.29 -10.67
C ARG A 49 -11.50 13.40 -9.94
N GLY A 50 -12.57 13.03 -9.23
CA GLY A 50 -13.38 13.92 -8.41
C GLY A 50 -12.60 14.61 -7.30
N THR A 51 -11.60 13.96 -6.72
CA THR A 51 -10.73 14.54 -5.68
C THR A 51 -9.85 15.69 -6.18
N GLY A 52 -9.62 15.78 -7.49
CA GLY A 52 -8.68 16.69 -8.13
C GLY A 52 -7.24 16.18 -8.18
N GLY A 53 -6.95 15.06 -7.55
CA GLY A 53 -5.66 14.39 -7.59
C GLY A 53 -5.28 13.89 -8.99
N ARG A 54 -3.99 13.74 -9.23
CA ARG A 54 -3.41 13.18 -10.45
C ARG A 54 -2.27 12.25 -10.10
N VAL A 55 -2.35 11.00 -10.53
CA VAL A 55 -1.22 10.07 -10.45
C VAL A 55 -0.20 10.49 -11.49
N THR A 56 1.04 10.70 -11.07
CA THR A 56 2.14 11.15 -11.94
C THR A 56 3.12 10.03 -12.25
N TYR A 57 3.19 9.01 -11.39
CA TYR A 57 4.11 7.90 -11.55
C TYR A 57 3.60 6.66 -10.82
N ILE A 58 3.82 5.49 -11.40
CA ILE A 58 3.63 4.17 -10.78
C ILE A 58 4.84 3.30 -11.16
N ALA A 59 5.58 2.81 -10.17
CA ALA A 59 6.63 1.83 -10.40
C ALA A 59 6.07 0.54 -11.00
N GLU A 60 6.84 -0.15 -11.85
CA GLU A 60 6.41 -1.39 -12.51
C GLU A 60 5.96 -2.46 -11.52
N ASP A 61 6.66 -2.56 -10.39
CA ASP A 61 6.38 -3.50 -9.30
C ASP A 61 5.44 -2.93 -8.23
N TRP A 62 4.87 -1.75 -8.41
CA TRP A 62 4.02 -1.05 -7.45
C TRP A 62 4.72 -0.73 -6.10
N SER A 63 6.05 -0.74 -6.06
CA SER A 63 6.80 -0.36 -4.86
C SER A 63 6.74 1.13 -4.56
N GLU A 64 6.41 1.94 -5.57
CA GLU A 64 6.31 3.39 -5.45
C GLU A 64 5.16 3.95 -6.31
N VAL A 65 4.39 4.87 -5.73
CA VAL A 65 3.40 5.69 -6.44
C VAL A 65 3.64 7.15 -6.09
N ARG A 66 3.48 8.05 -7.07
CA ARG A 66 3.54 9.51 -6.86
C ARG A 66 2.27 10.16 -7.39
N ILE A 67 1.82 11.16 -6.65
CA ILE A 67 0.67 11.97 -7.06
C ILE A 67 1.01 13.45 -6.97
N ARG A 68 0.20 14.26 -7.65
CA ARG A 68 0.10 15.71 -7.44
C ARG A 68 -1.35 16.12 -7.25
N LEU A 69 -1.57 17.14 -6.46
CA LEU A 69 -2.87 17.76 -6.19
C LEU A 69 -2.74 19.27 -6.41
N PRO A 70 -3.11 19.78 -7.58
CA PRO A 70 -3.00 21.22 -7.89
C PRO A 70 -4.11 22.02 -7.21
N LEU A 71 -3.80 23.23 -6.78
CA LEU A 71 -4.82 24.22 -6.44
C LEU A 71 -5.46 24.78 -7.71
N ASN A 72 -6.75 24.57 -7.87
CA ASN A 72 -7.53 25.10 -8.99
C ASN A 72 -9.00 25.30 -8.55
N TRP A 73 -9.88 25.72 -9.47
CA TRP A 73 -11.29 25.99 -9.14
C TRP A 73 -12.06 24.76 -8.57
N ARG A 74 -11.61 23.53 -8.86
CA ARG A 74 -12.27 22.29 -8.38
C ARG A 74 -11.78 21.84 -7.02
N THR A 75 -10.55 22.20 -6.66
CA THR A 75 -9.88 21.76 -5.42
C THR A 75 -9.79 22.87 -4.39
N ARG A 76 -10.17 24.11 -4.76
CA ARG A 76 -10.11 25.26 -3.88
C ARG A 76 -11.32 25.30 -2.94
N ASN A 77 -11.05 25.52 -1.65
CA ASN A 77 -12.08 25.76 -0.65
C ASN A 77 -12.49 27.24 -0.59
N TYR A 78 -13.42 27.56 0.32
CA TYR A 78 -13.96 28.91 0.50
C TYR A 78 -12.88 29.96 0.82
N VAL A 79 -11.84 29.59 1.56
CA VAL A 79 -10.73 30.50 1.96
C VAL A 79 -9.58 30.54 0.95
N GLY A 80 -9.74 29.95 -0.23
CA GLY A 80 -8.77 30.05 -1.32
C GLY A 80 -7.60 29.08 -1.26
N THR A 81 -7.65 28.06 -0.39
CA THR A 81 -6.63 27.01 -0.28
C THR A 81 -7.18 25.65 -0.75
N ILE A 82 -6.33 24.64 -0.85
CA ILE A 82 -6.80 23.31 -1.21
C ILE A 82 -7.77 22.78 -0.14
N TYR A 83 -8.91 22.26 -0.60
CA TYR A 83 -9.93 21.63 0.26
C TYR A 83 -9.37 20.37 0.95
N GLY A 84 -9.59 20.25 2.26
CA GLY A 84 -9.09 19.13 3.05
C GLY A 84 -9.60 17.77 2.58
N GLY A 85 -10.84 17.69 2.12
CA GLY A 85 -11.40 16.48 1.51
C GLY A 85 -10.68 16.07 0.22
N SER A 86 -10.23 17.04 -0.60
CA SER A 86 -9.39 16.78 -1.75
C SER A 86 -8.00 16.27 -1.35
N MET A 87 -7.42 16.80 -0.27
CA MET A 87 -6.13 16.32 0.25
C MET A 87 -6.23 14.86 0.69
N TYR A 88 -7.25 14.49 1.47
CA TYR A 88 -7.45 13.11 1.89
C TYR A 88 -7.79 12.21 0.71
N GLY A 89 -8.80 12.55 -0.08
CA GLY A 89 -9.25 11.70 -1.19
C GLY A 89 -8.19 11.46 -2.26
N ALA A 90 -7.26 12.42 -2.46
CA ALA A 90 -6.15 12.26 -3.39
C ALA A 90 -5.09 11.26 -2.91
N VAL A 91 -5.01 10.95 -1.63
CA VAL A 91 -4.03 9.99 -1.06
C VAL A 91 -4.67 8.67 -0.64
N ASP A 92 -5.97 8.65 -0.46
CA ASP A 92 -6.73 7.54 0.11
C ASP A 92 -6.44 6.17 -0.52
N PRO A 93 -6.47 5.94 -1.84
CA PRO A 93 -6.49 4.58 -2.39
C PRO A 93 -5.13 3.89 -2.42
N PHE A 94 -4.00 4.61 -2.27
CA PHE A 94 -2.73 4.10 -2.78
C PHE A 94 -2.11 2.99 -1.95
N TYR A 95 -2.03 3.09 -0.62
CA TYR A 95 -1.44 2.00 0.18
C TYR A 95 -2.21 0.70 0.02
N MET A 96 -3.55 0.76 0.05
CA MET A 96 -4.40 -0.41 -0.15
C MET A 96 -4.16 -1.03 -1.54
N VAL A 97 -4.18 -0.23 -2.60
CA VAL A 97 -3.97 -0.73 -3.98
C VAL A 97 -2.57 -1.28 -4.18
N MET A 98 -1.53 -0.61 -3.65
CA MET A 98 -0.15 -1.10 -3.72
C MET A 98 -0.01 -2.46 -3.05
N LEU A 99 -0.60 -2.64 -1.87
CA LEU A 99 -0.60 -3.92 -1.15
C LEU A 99 -1.37 -5.01 -1.90
N ILE A 100 -2.57 -4.71 -2.43
CA ILE A 100 -3.34 -5.65 -3.28
C ILE A 100 -2.50 -6.13 -4.47
N ARG A 101 -1.80 -5.20 -5.15
CA ARG A 101 -0.99 -5.51 -6.33
C ARG A 101 0.27 -6.32 -6.02
N ARG A 102 0.85 -6.09 -4.86
CA ARG A 102 2.12 -6.69 -4.46
C ARG A 102 1.97 -7.99 -3.68
N LEU A 103 0.95 -8.12 -2.85
CA LEU A 103 0.67 -9.35 -2.09
C LEU A 103 0.02 -10.43 -2.96
N GLY A 104 -0.84 -10.03 -3.91
CA GLY A 104 -1.52 -10.97 -4.80
C GLY A 104 -2.97 -11.26 -4.42
N PRO A 105 -3.66 -12.09 -5.25
CA PRO A 105 -5.10 -12.30 -5.15
C PRO A 105 -5.53 -13.15 -3.95
N GLU A 106 -4.61 -13.84 -3.29
CA GLU A 106 -4.85 -14.66 -2.10
C GLU A 106 -5.03 -13.85 -0.82
N TYR A 107 -4.78 -12.53 -0.87
CA TYR A 107 -4.97 -11.65 0.28
C TYR A 107 -6.21 -10.79 0.13
N ILE A 108 -6.83 -10.47 1.26
CA ILE A 108 -7.84 -9.43 1.40
C ILE A 108 -7.17 -8.26 2.08
N VAL A 109 -7.29 -7.08 1.48
CA VAL A 109 -6.70 -5.83 1.97
C VAL A 109 -7.79 -4.77 2.04
N TRP A 110 -7.97 -4.14 3.22
CA TRP A 110 -8.96 -3.09 3.46
C TRP A 110 -8.34 -1.93 4.22
N ASP A 111 -8.73 -0.72 3.89
CA ASP A 111 -8.50 0.43 4.75
C ASP A 111 -9.43 0.36 5.97
N LYS A 112 -8.85 0.37 7.18
CA LYS A 112 -9.58 0.24 8.44
C LYS A 112 -9.88 1.59 9.08
N SER A 113 -8.90 2.48 9.05
CA SER A 113 -9.04 3.85 9.56
C SER A 113 -8.02 4.79 8.91
N ALA A 114 -8.30 6.09 9.00
CA ALA A 114 -7.37 7.12 8.60
C ALA A 114 -7.46 8.32 9.55
N THR A 115 -6.30 8.90 9.86
CA THR A 115 -6.19 10.15 10.60
C THR A 115 -5.52 11.20 9.73
N VAL A 116 -6.15 12.35 9.54
CA VAL A 116 -5.61 13.46 8.75
C VAL A 116 -5.22 14.60 9.69
N ARG A 117 -3.98 15.08 9.56
CA ARG A 117 -3.50 16.25 10.27
C ARG A 117 -3.16 17.34 9.26
N PHE A 118 -3.90 18.44 9.29
CA PHE A 118 -3.65 19.62 8.47
C PHE A 118 -2.68 20.52 9.23
N GLN A 119 -1.52 20.79 8.64
CA GLN A 119 -0.43 21.54 9.29
C GLN A 119 -0.27 22.93 8.70
N LYS A 120 -0.40 23.06 7.38
CA LYS A 120 -0.33 24.35 6.68
C LYS A 120 -1.33 24.42 5.52
N PRO A 121 -1.85 25.59 5.18
CA PRO A 121 -2.73 25.76 4.03
C PRO A 121 -2.00 25.43 2.72
N GLY A 122 -2.56 24.56 1.89
CA GLY A 122 -2.05 24.28 0.54
C GLY A 122 -2.39 25.42 -0.41
N ARG A 123 -1.41 26.24 -0.77
CA ARG A 123 -1.58 27.44 -1.64
C ARG A 123 -1.03 27.27 -3.05
N GLY A 124 -0.58 26.08 -3.40
CA GLY A 124 -0.04 25.72 -4.72
C GLY A 124 -0.31 24.26 -5.04
N THR A 125 0.54 23.63 -5.84
CA THR A 125 0.48 22.21 -6.10
C THR A 125 1.08 21.43 -4.93
N LEU A 126 0.35 20.48 -4.38
CA LEU A 126 0.88 19.52 -3.40
C LEU A 126 1.30 18.23 -4.11
N THR A 127 2.32 17.60 -3.58
CA THR A 127 2.82 16.29 -4.03
C THR A 127 2.85 15.30 -2.88
N ALA A 128 2.60 14.03 -3.18
CA ALA A 128 2.80 12.94 -2.23
C ALA A 128 3.48 11.76 -2.90
N ARG A 129 4.27 11.02 -2.11
CA ARG A 129 5.00 9.82 -2.52
C ARG A 129 4.67 8.69 -1.57
N PHE A 130 4.25 7.56 -2.12
CA PHE A 130 3.95 6.33 -1.41
C PHE A 130 5.03 5.31 -1.70
N THR A 131 5.46 4.59 -0.68
CA THR A 131 6.43 3.50 -0.83
C THR A 131 6.02 2.32 0.03
N VAL A 132 6.09 1.12 -0.56
CA VAL A 132 5.92 -0.15 0.14
C VAL A 132 7.13 -1.01 -0.24
N GLY A 133 7.98 -1.34 0.73
CA GLY A 133 9.20 -2.12 0.51
C GLY A 133 8.94 -3.63 0.50
N ASP A 134 9.93 -4.42 0.03
CA ASP A 134 9.84 -5.89 0.06
C ASP A 134 9.93 -6.45 1.49
N GLU A 135 10.62 -5.75 2.38
CA GLU A 135 10.70 -6.12 3.80
C GLU A 135 9.33 -6.08 4.46
N GLU A 136 8.54 -5.05 4.11
CA GLU A 136 7.17 -4.90 4.58
C GLU A 136 6.29 -6.07 4.13
N LEU A 137 6.38 -6.46 2.85
CA LEU A 137 5.62 -7.60 2.32
C LEU A 137 6.02 -8.91 2.99
N ARG A 138 7.32 -9.10 3.24
CA ARG A 138 7.84 -10.27 3.96
C ARG A 138 7.33 -10.32 5.40
N ALA A 139 7.34 -9.19 6.10
CA ALA A 139 6.84 -9.10 7.47
C ALA A 139 5.34 -9.43 7.56
N ILE A 140 4.53 -8.93 6.60
CA ILE A 140 3.10 -9.25 6.50
C ILE A 140 2.90 -10.75 6.26
N ALA A 141 3.58 -11.33 5.28
CA ALA A 141 3.47 -12.75 4.94
C ALA A 141 3.88 -13.64 6.12
N GLN A 142 5.00 -13.34 6.76
CA GLN A 142 5.50 -14.08 7.92
C GLN A 142 4.52 -14.04 9.09
N ALA A 143 3.96 -12.88 9.41
CA ALA A 143 2.99 -12.77 10.50
C ALA A 143 1.74 -13.63 10.26
N LEU A 144 1.25 -13.68 9.02
CA LEU A 144 0.09 -14.49 8.65
C LEU A 144 0.43 -16.00 8.56
N GLU A 145 1.67 -16.37 8.23
CA GLU A 145 2.16 -17.76 8.22
C GLU A 145 2.39 -18.30 9.63
N THR A 146 2.76 -17.47 10.59
CA THR A 146 2.95 -17.84 11.99
C THR A 146 1.67 -17.98 12.79
N GLY A 147 0.50 -17.89 12.14
CA GLY A 147 -0.80 -18.17 12.71
C GLY A 147 -1.65 -16.94 13.06
N ALA A 148 -1.21 -15.73 12.73
CA ALA A 148 -2.06 -14.56 12.84
C ALA A 148 -3.21 -14.65 11.84
N ARG A 149 -4.47 -14.49 12.30
CA ARG A 149 -5.65 -14.49 11.43
C ARG A 149 -5.66 -13.27 10.49
N SER A 150 -5.11 -12.17 10.96
CA SER A 150 -4.98 -10.90 10.22
C SER A 150 -3.90 -10.04 10.83
N VAL A 151 -3.43 -9.06 10.08
CA VAL A 151 -2.50 -8.03 10.54
C VAL A 151 -3.01 -6.64 10.18
N ASP A 152 -2.85 -5.70 11.09
CA ASP A 152 -3.05 -4.28 10.85
C ASP A 152 -1.68 -3.63 10.61
N ARG A 153 -1.55 -2.86 9.53
CA ARG A 153 -0.32 -2.13 9.19
C ARG A 153 -0.59 -0.65 9.09
N THR A 154 0.26 0.14 9.74
CA THR A 154 0.13 1.60 9.75
C THR A 154 1.11 2.22 8.76
N TYR A 155 0.59 3.07 7.89
CA TYR A 155 1.36 3.81 6.89
C TYR A 155 1.12 5.29 7.05
N GLN A 156 2.16 6.09 6.78
CA GLN A 156 2.08 7.54 6.81
C GLN A 156 2.48 8.11 5.46
N VAL A 157 1.74 9.10 4.98
CA VAL A 157 2.06 9.87 3.79
C VAL A 157 1.94 11.36 4.06
N GLU A 158 2.85 12.13 3.50
CA GLU A 158 2.89 13.58 3.59
C GLU A 158 2.52 14.22 2.25
N LEU A 159 1.66 15.22 2.30
CA LEU A 159 1.38 16.14 1.20
C LEU A 159 2.27 17.38 1.37
N LYS A 160 3.23 17.53 0.45
CA LYS A 160 4.21 18.63 0.47
C LYS A 160 3.97 19.61 -0.66
N ASP A 161 4.18 20.88 -0.37
CA ASP A 161 4.21 21.92 -1.40
C ASP A 161 5.53 21.87 -2.22
N GLU A 162 5.65 22.75 -3.20
CA GLU A 162 6.80 22.83 -4.10
C GLU A 162 8.11 23.22 -3.38
N THR A 163 8.04 23.76 -2.18
CA THR A 163 9.21 24.09 -1.34
C THR A 163 9.58 22.95 -0.38
N GLY A 164 8.81 21.84 -0.39
CA GLY A 164 9.01 20.69 0.50
C GLY A 164 8.34 20.82 1.86
N VAL A 165 7.59 21.91 2.10
CA VAL A 165 6.86 22.12 3.35
C VAL A 165 5.65 21.19 3.42
N VAL A 166 5.50 20.47 4.55
CA VAL A 166 4.38 19.57 4.79
C VAL A 166 3.12 20.38 5.06
N CYS A 167 2.11 20.23 4.20
CA CYS A 167 0.80 20.84 4.34
C CYS A 167 -0.20 19.95 5.07
N ALA A 168 -0.12 18.62 4.84
CA ALA A 168 -0.91 17.64 5.56
C ALA A 168 -0.16 16.32 5.68
N THR A 169 -0.44 15.61 6.77
CA THR A 169 0.00 14.22 6.99
C THR A 169 -1.22 13.35 7.14
N VAL A 170 -1.22 12.21 6.44
CA VAL A 170 -2.27 11.20 6.55
C VAL A 170 -1.65 9.90 7.06
N GLU A 171 -2.15 9.43 8.18
CA GLU A 171 -1.86 8.12 8.73
C GLU A 171 -3.02 7.17 8.40
N LYS A 172 -2.70 6.00 7.85
CA LYS A 172 -3.69 4.98 7.46
C LYS A 172 -3.39 3.67 8.14
N VAL A 173 -4.43 3.04 8.68
CA VAL A 173 -4.37 1.66 9.15
C VAL A 173 -5.02 0.77 8.11
N VAL A 174 -4.24 -0.17 7.57
CA VAL A 174 -4.67 -1.11 6.56
C VAL A 174 -4.74 -2.50 7.17
N TYR A 175 -5.92 -3.13 7.07
CA TYR A 175 -6.18 -4.49 7.49
C TYR A 175 -5.83 -5.47 6.37
N ILE A 176 -5.11 -6.54 6.69
CA ILE A 176 -4.68 -7.56 5.74
C ILE A 176 -4.94 -8.93 6.33
N ARG A 177 -5.55 -9.83 5.56
CA ARG A 177 -5.67 -11.25 5.91
C ARG A 177 -5.52 -12.13 4.68
N ARG A 178 -5.18 -13.40 4.89
CA ARG A 178 -5.26 -14.43 3.84
C ARG A 178 -6.71 -14.80 3.59
N LYS A 179 -7.09 -15.08 2.35
CA LYS A 179 -8.36 -15.71 2.03
C LYS A 179 -8.33 -17.14 2.58
N GLU A 180 -9.42 -17.57 3.16
CA GLU A 180 -9.62 -18.97 3.50
C GLU A 180 -9.66 -19.77 2.20
N ALA A 181 -9.01 -20.95 2.16
CA ALA A 181 -9.17 -21.86 1.03
C ALA A 181 -10.66 -22.20 0.90
N PRO A 182 -11.23 -22.23 -0.32
CA PRO A 182 -12.60 -22.68 -0.48
C PRO A 182 -12.73 -24.05 0.17
N GLU A 183 -13.64 -24.18 1.12
CA GLU A 183 -14.00 -25.45 1.73
C GLU A 183 -14.38 -26.39 0.58
N LYS A 184 -13.63 -27.49 0.38
CA LYS A 184 -14.01 -28.49 -0.58
C LYS A 184 -15.40 -28.97 -0.20
N SER A 185 -16.41 -28.61 -0.99
CA SER A 185 -17.77 -29.13 -0.87
C SER A 185 -17.68 -30.67 -0.90
N LEU A 186 -17.94 -31.29 0.26
CA LEU A 186 -18.18 -32.75 0.39
C LEU A 186 -19.54 -33.10 -0.22
N ARG A 187 -19.78 -32.72 -1.47
CA ARG A 187 -20.98 -33.07 -2.21
C ARG A 187 -20.59 -33.69 -3.53
N ASP A 188 -19.85 -34.78 -3.51
CA ASP A 188 -19.75 -35.72 -4.60
C ASP A 188 -19.36 -37.08 -3.98
N GLU A 189 -20.32 -37.67 -3.23
CA GLU A 189 -20.44 -39.10 -3.01
C GLU A 189 -21.89 -39.53 -3.31
#